data_cc9ef3c3b6258a5d72343cfe86144742
#
_entry.id   cc9ef3c3b6258a5d72343cfe86144742
#
_cell.length_a   1.000
_cell.length_b   1.000
_cell.length_c   1.000
_cell.angle_alpha   90.00
_cell.angle_beta   90.00
_cell.angle_gamma   90.00
#
_symmetry.space_group_name_H-M   'P 1'
#
loop_
_entity.id
_entity.type
_entity.pdbx_description
1 polymer ?
#
loop_
_entity_poly.entity_id
_entity_poly.type
_entity_poly.pdbx_seq_one_letter_code
_entity_poly.pdbx_strand_id
1 'polypeptide(L)'
;MKTTNHIAKWIQAYFMLLFCISTVIFTACNEDKLNLDQEIYGLGGNDEQKNELDKWLYENYTQTYNIEVKYKWNSYELNTTAQLVPIMERFVKPSMDMIQRVWFEPYKQLAGDKFLREMTPKKIILVGSPEYNADGSQVLGQAEGARKITLFDGNSYNPSDADWIRSIMHTIE
;
A
#
# COMPACT_ATOMS: atom_id res chain seq x y z
N MET A 1 -49.20 42.67 43.69
CA MET A 1 -48.62 42.86 42.35
C MET A 1 -47.11 43.06 42.31
N LYS A 2 -46.33 42.65 43.31
CA LYS A 2 -44.83 42.73 43.27
C LYS A 2 -44.08 41.41 43.05
N THR A 3 -44.74 40.29 43.26
CA THR A 3 -44.12 38.96 43.18
C THR A 3 -43.96 38.38 41.71
N THR A 4 -44.83 38.83 40.83
CA THR A 4 -44.78 38.38 39.38
C THR A 4 -43.58 38.96 38.64
N ASN A 5 -43.10 40.15 39.03
CA ASN A 5 -41.92 40.73 38.37
C ASN A 5 -40.58 40.06 38.74
N HIS A 6 -40.50 39.45 39.93
CA HIS A 6 -39.31 38.70 40.33
C HIS A 6 -39.19 37.39 39.57
N ILE A 7 -40.29 36.64 39.42
CA ILE A 7 -40.31 35.35 38.67
C ILE A 7 -39.94 35.57 37.19
N ALA A 8 -40.50 36.63 36.59
CA ALA A 8 -40.19 36.96 35.20
C ALA A 8 -38.71 37.28 34.98
N LYS A 9 -38.07 37.98 35.91
CA LYS A 9 -36.64 38.29 35.86
C LYS A 9 -35.77 37.04 36.03
N TRP A 10 -36.15 36.11 36.89
CA TRP A 10 -35.42 34.85 37.05
C TRP A 10 -35.53 33.95 35.81
N ILE A 11 -36.71 33.86 35.19
CA ILE A 11 -36.92 33.14 33.95
C ILE A 11 -36.09 33.74 32.81
N GLN A 12 -36.05 35.08 32.73
CA GLN A 12 -35.27 35.77 31.71
C GLN A 12 -33.74 35.56 31.89
N ALA A 13 -33.27 35.56 33.14
CA ALA A 13 -31.88 35.27 33.49
C ALA A 13 -31.50 33.80 33.14
N TYR A 14 -32.42 32.85 33.39
CA TYR A 14 -32.22 31.45 33.07
C TYR A 14 -32.15 31.19 31.57
N PHE A 15 -33.01 31.82 30.77
CA PHE A 15 -32.98 31.78 29.32
C PHE A 15 -31.70 32.38 28.73
N MET A 16 -31.22 33.46 29.32
CA MET A 16 -29.98 34.12 28.93
C MET A 16 -28.75 33.24 29.23
N LEU A 17 -28.76 32.56 30.38
CA LEU A 17 -27.71 31.60 30.75
C LEU A 17 -27.68 30.36 29.83
N LEU A 18 -28.85 29.81 29.50
CA LEU A 18 -28.99 28.72 28.55
C LEU A 18 -28.52 29.09 27.14
N PHE A 19 -28.80 30.30 26.70
CA PHE A 19 -28.36 30.81 25.40
C PHE A 19 -26.84 31.01 25.36
N CYS A 20 -26.22 31.48 26.42
CA CYS A 20 -24.75 31.59 26.53
C CYS A 20 -24.06 30.22 26.53
N ILE A 21 -24.64 29.20 27.16
CA ILE A 21 -24.08 27.82 27.16
C ILE A 21 -24.18 27.19 25.78
N SER A 22 -25.27 27.44 25.04
CA SER A 22 -25.44 26.88 23.70
C SER A 22 -24.45 27.45 22.66
N THR A 23 -23.99 28.70 22.83
CA THR A 23 -23.03 29.33 21.92
C THR A 23 -21.60 28.80 22.10
N VAL A 24 -21.24 28.27 23.27
CA VAL A 24 -19.90 27.74 23.56
C VAL A 24 -19.69 26.35 22.91
N ILE A 25 -20.78 25.60 22.67
CA ILE A 25 -20.68 24.26 22.13
C ILE A 25 -20.36 24.26 20.60
N PHE A 26 -20.68 25.36 19.89
CA PHE A 26 -20.46 25.47 18.45
C PHE A 26 -19.03 25.89 18.01
N THR A 27 -18.17 26.27 18.98
CA THR A 27 -16.79 26.69 18.66
C THR A 27 -15.75 25.58 18.85
N ALA A 28 -16.15 24.35 19.18
CA ALA A 28 -15.25 23.24 19.50
C ALA A 28 -14.80 22.40 18.28
N CYS A 29 -15.27 22.71 17.06
CA CYS A 29 -14.75 22.10 15.83
C CYS A 29 -14.02 23.15 15.00
N ASN A 30 -12.83 23.53 15.44
CA ASN A 30 -11.82 24.01 14.53
C ASN A 30 -11.15 22.74 13.96
N GLU A 31 -11.53 22.34 12.77
CA GLU A 31 -10.71 21.45 11.99
C GLU A 31 -9.39 22.18 11.72
N ASP A 32 -8.33 21.77 12.39
CA ASP A 32 -6.98 22.17 12.02
C ASP A 32 -6.85 21.81 10.54
N LYS A 33 -6.69 22.82 9.70
CA LYS A 33 -6.39 22.61 8.29
C LYS A 33 -5.13 21.79 8.27
N LEU A 34 -5.26 20.51 7.87
CA LEU A 34 -4.13 19.64 7.56
C LEU A 34 -3.25 20.42 6.60
N ASN A 35 -2.07 20.78 7.05
CA ASN A 35 -1.07 21.36 6.18
C ASN A 35 -0.57 20.23 5.30
N LEU A 36 -1.15 20.12 4.09
CA LEU A 36 -0.80 19.10 3.10
C LEU A 36 0.65 19.27 2.58
N ASP A 37 1.29 20.38 2.92
CA ASP A 37 2.71 20.64 2.60
C ASP A 37 3.66 20.06 3.66
N GLN A 38 3.15 19.57 4.78
CA GLN A 38 3.95 18.84 5.77
C GLN A 38 3.77 17.34 5.55
N GLU A 39 4.79 16.70 4.97
CA GLU A 39 4.87 15.25 4.91
C GLU A 39 4.77 14.66 6.31
N ILE A 40 3.75 13.83 6.53
CA ILE A 40 3.62 13.07 7.77
C ILE A 40 4.63 11.93 7.67
N TYR A 41 5.72 12.05 8.37
CA TYR A 41 6.74 11.02 8.48
C TYR A 41 6.11 9.67 8.85
N GLY A 42 6.28 8.67 7.98
CA GLY A 42 5.86 7.29 8.24
C GLY A 42 4.55 6.83 7.62
N LEU A 43 3.78 7.69 6.93
CA LEU A 43 2.60 7.30 6.16
C LEU A 43 2.86 7.34 4.65
N GLY A 44 3.83 6.57 4.19
CA GLY A 44 4.05 6.27 2.78
C GLY A 44 4.73 7.40 2.00
N GLY A 45 5.97 7.17 1.64
CA GLY A 45 6.72 7.95 0.67
C GLY A 45 7.64 8.99 1.26
N ASN A 46 8.70 8.56 1.90
CA ASN A 46 9.89 9.40 2.06
C ASN A 46 10.48 9.68 0.69
N ASP A 47 10.11 10.80 0.09
CA ASP A 47 10.72 11.28 -1.16
C ASP A 47 12.22 11.57 -1.01
N GLU A 48 12.70 11.72 0.22
CA GLU A 48 14.07 12.05 0.54
C GLU A 48 15.09 10.94 0.23
N GLN A 49 14.66 9.71 -0.06
CA GLN A 49 15.56 8.58 -0.34
C GLN A 49 15.17 7.76 -1.57
N LYS A 50 14.36 8.31 -2.47
CA LYS A 50 14.07 7.62 -3.74
C LYS A 50 15.32 7.62 -4.61
N ASN A 51 15.90 6.43 -4.77
CA ASN A 51 16.98 6.22 -5.72
C ASN A 51 16.43 6.11 -7.15
N GLU A 52 17.31 5.99 -8.14
CA GLU A 52 16.93 5.83 -9.55
C GLU A 52 16.03 4.61 -9.81
N LEU A 53 16.22 3.53 -9.04
CA LEU A 53 15.40 2.34 -9.11
C LEU A 53 13.97 2.59 -8.59
N ASP A 54 13.85 3.32 -7.47
CA ASP A 54 12.54 3.68 -6.90
C ASP A 54 11.73 4.55 -7.87
N LYS A 55 12.38 5.51 -8.54
CA LYS A 55 11.74 6.33 -9.57
C LYS A 55 11.30 5.49 -10.76
N TRP A 56 12.17 4.60 -11.24
CA TRP A 56 11.85 3.70 -12.34
C TRP A 56 10.65 2.78 -12.01
N LEU A 57 10.61 2.20 -10.80
CA LEU A 57 9.48 1.39 -10.33
C LEU A 57 8.19 2.21 -10.26
N TYR A 58 8.27 3.43 -9.76
CA TYR A 58 7.13 4.32 -9.66
C TYR A 58 6.55 4.65 -11.05
N GLU A 59 7.37 5.06 -12.00
CA GLU A 59 6.96 5.45 -13.36
C GLU A 59 6.37 4.27 -14.13
N ASN A 60 7.03 3.10 -14.08
CA ASN A 60 6.64 1.95 -14.89
C ASN A 60 5.51 1.12 -14.31
N TYR A 61 5.34 1.08 -12.98
CA TYR A 61 4.37 0.22 -12.32
C TYR A 61 3.33 1.00 -11.52
N THR A 62 3.73 1.94 -10.67
CA THR A 62 2.78 2.66 -9.81
C THR A 62 1.92 3.61 -10.63
N GLN A 63 2.51 4.47 -11.45
CA GLN A 63 1.76 5.40 -12.29
C GLN A 63 0.96 4.68 -13.38
N THR A 64 1.56 3.65 -13.99
CA THR A 64 0.98 2.99 -15.16
C THR A 64 -0.13 2.02 -14.79
N TYR A 65 0.05 1.21 -13.74
CA TYR A 65 -0.86 0.11 -13.38
C TYR A 65 -1.44 0.22 -11.96
N ASN A 66 -1.05 1.24 -11.19
CA ASN A 66 -1.40 1.39 -9.78
C ASN A 66 -0.91 0.20 -8.93
N ILE A 67 0.31 -0.26 -9.19
CA ILE A 67 0.98 -1.36 -8.49
C ILE A 67 2.16 -0.81 -7.70
N GLU A 68 2.16 -1.03 -6.40
CA GLU A 68 3.31 -0.79 -5.54
C GLU A 68 4.27 -1.98 -5.62
N VAL A 69 5.50 -1.74 -6.08
CA VAL A 69 6.56 -2.76 -6.07
C VAL A 69 7.48 -2.52 -4.88
N LYS A 70 7.59 -3.50 -3.98
CA LYS A 70 8.45 -3.44 -2.80
C LYS A 70 9.60 -4.42 -2.89
N TYR A 71 10.80 -3.91 -2.82
CA TYR A 71 12.05 -4.67 -2.67
C TYR A 71 12.75 -4.38 -1.33
N LYS A 72 12.35 -3.30 -0.65
CA LYS A 72 12.66 -2.97 0.75
C LYS A 72 11.35 -3.08 1.53
N TRP A 73 11.22 -4.08 2.37
CA TRP A 73 9.99 -4.40 3.11
C TRP A 73 10.30 -4.77 4.55
N ASN A 74 9.30 -4.69 5.41
CA ASN A 74 9.36 -5.14 6.78
C ASN A 74 8.75 -6.54 6.91
N SER A 75 9.23 -7.35 7.85
CA SER A 75 8.79 -8.74 8.04
C SER A 75 7.27 -8.87 8.28
N TYR A 76 6.63 -7.88 8.88
CA TYR A 76 5.17 -7.90 9.07
C TYR A 76 4.35 -7.71 7.78
N GLU A 77 4.98 -7.30 6.68
CA GLU A 77 4.31 -7.20 5.37
C GLU A 77 4.20 -8.57 4.68
N LEU A 78 4.95 -9.56 5.18
CA LEU A 78 4.93 -10.94 4.70
C LEU A 78 4.16 -11.82 5.68
N ASN A 79 3.28 -12.67 5.14
CA ASN A 79 2.51 -13.61 5.93
C ASN A 79 3.31 -14.92 6.12
N THR A 80 4.46 -14.83 6.78
CA THR A 80 5.33 -15.97 7.01
C THR A 80 6.06 -15.86 8.37
N THR A 81 6.43 -16.97 8.94
CA THR A 81 7.31 -17.07 10.11
C THR A 81 8.78 -17.30 9.72
N ALA A 82 9.05 -17.49 8.43
CA ALA A 82 10.40 -17.69 7.91
C ALA A 82 11.25 -16.41 8.02
N GLN A 83 12.54 -16.58 8.23
CA GLN A 83 13.51 -15.49 8.18
C GLN A 83 13.91 -15.27 6.71
N LEU A 84 13.29 -14.27 6.10
CA LEU A 84 13.51 -13.93 4.71
C LEU A 84 14.37 -12.68 4.59
N VAL A 85 15.09 -12.56 3.47
CA VAL A 85 15.91 -11.38 3.15
C VAL A 85 15.36 -10.67 1.92
N PRO A 86 15.45 -9.34 1.87
CA PRO A 86 15.08 -8.58 0.69
C PRO A 86 15.90 -8.97 -0.54
N ILE A 87 15.31 -8.77 -1.71
CA ILE A 87 16.03 -8.93 -2.97
C ILE A 87 17.13 -7.87 -3.11
N MET A 88 18.29 -8.22 -3.66
CA MET A 88 19.34 -7.26 -3.96
C MET A 88 18.90 -6.35 -5.12
N GLU A 89 19.20 -5.06 -5.03
CA GLU A 89 18.76 -4.04 -6.00
C GLU A 89 19.08 -4.41 -7.45
N ARG A 90 20.24 -5.05 -7.70
CA ARG A 90 20.66 -5.49 -9.04
C ARG A 90 19.72 -6.50 -9.70
N PHE A 91 18.94 -7.25 -8.92
CA PHE A 91 17.99 -8.24 -9.42
C PHE A 91 16.56 -7.71 -9.54
N VAL A 92 16.25 -6.54 -8.97
CA VAL A 92 14.90 -5.98 -8.99
C VAL A 92 14.45 -5.71 -10.42
N LYS A 93 15.23 -4.94 -11.18
CA LYS A 93 14.86 -4.60 -12.56
C LYS A 93 14.76 -5.83 -13.46
N PRO A 94 15.75 -6.77 -13.48
CA PRO A 94 15.62 -8.02 -14.24
C PRO A 94 14.38 -8.84 -13.87
N SER A 95 14.03 -8.94 -12.59
CA SER A 95 12.83 -9.66 -12.14
C SER A 95 11.55 -8.98 -12.62
N MET A 96 11.48 -7.66 -12.56
CA MET A 96 10.32 -6.91 -13.04
C MET A 96 10.21 -6.93 -14.57
N ASP A 97 11.32 -6.93 -15.30
CA ASP A 97 11.34 -7.10 -16.76
C ASP A 97 10.85 -8.51 -17.17
N MET A 98 11.14 -9.52 -16.35
CA MET A 98 10.60 -10.88 -16.55
C MET A 98 9.08 -10.88 -16.34
N ILE A 99 8.57 -10.30 -15.22
CA ILE A 99 7.14 -10.18 -14.94
C ILE A 99 6.43 -9.44 -16.07
N GLN A 100 7.03 -8.37 -16.58
CA GLN A 100 6.48 -7.63 -17.72
C GLN A 100 6.28 -8.54 -18.93
N ARG A 101 7.29 -9.31 -19.29
CA ARG A 101 7.27 -10.18 -20.47
C ARG A 101 6.35 -11.38 -20.33
N VAL A 102 6.33 -12.04 -19.16
CA VAL A 102 5.62 -13.32 -19.01
C VAL A 102 4.17 -13.12 -18.53
N TRP A 103 3.87 -12.00 -17.93
CA TRP A 103 2.55 -11.73 -17.38
C TRP A 103 1.86 -10.52 -18.02
N PHE A 104 2.44 -9.32 -17.91
CA PHE A 104 1.74 -8.11 -18.34
C PHE A 104 1.54 -8.02 -19.85
N GLU A 105 2.55 -8.29 -20.64
CA GLU A 105 2.46 -8.21 -22.10
C GLU A 105 1.44 -9.18 -22.72
N PRO A 106 1.37 -10.47 -22.33
CA PRO A 106 0.34 -11.37 -22.83
C PRO A 106 -1.08 -10.90 -22.49
N TYR A 107 -1.33 -10.47 -21.25
CA TYR A 107 -2.67 -9.98 -20.86
C TYR A 107 -3.00 -8.64 -21.50
N LYS A 108 -2.03 -7.76 -21.69
CA LYS A 108 -2.21 -6.52 -22.43
C LYS A 108 -2.62 -6.76 -23.86
N GLN A 109 -2.00 -7.72 -24.53
CA GLN A 109 -2.34 -8.09 -25.90
C GLN A 109 -3.74 -8.70 -26.02
N LEU A 110 -4.15 -9.50 -25.05
CA LEU A 110 -5.45 -10.20 -25.06
C LEU A 110 -6.61 -9.34 -24.57
N ALA A 111 -6.41 -8.57 -23.51
CA ALA A 111 -7.48 -7.87 -22.80
C ALA A 111 -7.29 -6.36 -22.67
N GLY A 112 -6.14 -5.83 -23.08
CA GLY A 112 -5.84 -4.41 -23.11
C GLY A 112 -5.38 -3.81 -21.77
N ASP A 113 -4.89 -2.58 -21.82
CA ASP A 113 -4.33 -1.87 -20.66
C ASP A 113 -5.36 -1.64 -19.53
N LYS A 114 -6.63 -1.46 -19.86
CA LYS A 114 -7.68 -1.27 -18.86
C LYS A 114 -7.83 -2.49 -17.97
N PHE A 115 -7.81 -3.68 -18.57
CA PHE A 115 -7.88 -4.94 -17.83
C PHE A 115 -6.73 -5.06 -16.82
N LEU A 116 -5.49 -4.78 -17.25
CA LEU A 116 -4.35 -4.81 -16.35
C LEU A 116 -4.51 -3.86 -15.16
N ARG A 117 -4.93 -2.61 -15.40
CA ARG A 117 -5.11 -1.62 -14.31
C ARG A 117 -6.16 -2.03 -13.29
N GLU A 118 -7.20 -2.73 -13.73
CA GLU A 118 -8.32 -3.13 -12.86
C GLU A 118 -8.08 -4.47 -12.16
N MET A 119 -7.41 -5.42 -12.83
CA MET A 119 -7.34 -6.80 -12.39
C MET A 119 -6.00 -7.21 -11.78
N THR A 120 -4.92 -6.43 -11.98
CA THR A 120 -3.64 -6.73 -11.35
C THR A 120 -3.68 -6.45 -9.84
N PRO A 121 -2.96 -7.24 -9.03
CA PRO A 121 -2.81 -6.97 -7.61
C PRO A 121 -2.14 -5.61 -7.39
N LYS A 122 -2.49 -4.97 -6.29
CA LYS A 122 -2.01 -3.60 -6.00
C LYS A 122 -0.61 -3.58 -5.39
N LYS A 123 -0.06 -4.74 -5.06
CA LYS A 123 1.27 -4.86 -4.46
C LYS A 123 2.02 -6.09 -4.96
N ILE A 124 3.27 -5.89 -5.34
CA ILE A 124 4.24 -6.95 -5.62
C ILE A 124 5.39 -6.80 -4.64
N ILE A 125 5.69 -7.85 -3.87
CA ILE A 125 6.83 -7.89 -2.96
C ILE A 125 7.88 -8.84 -3.52
N LEU A 126 9.12 -8.36 -3.63
CA LEU A 126 10.25 -9.13 -4.12
C LEU A 126 11.13 -9.56 -2.94
N VAL A 127 11.22 -10.85 -2.73
CA VAL A 127 12.01 -11.49 -1.68
C VAL A 127 13.25 -12.13 -2.31
N GLY A 128 14.40 -11.92 -1.69
CA GLY A 128 15.68 -12.39 -2.22
C GLY A 128 15.97 -13.85 -1.89
N SER A 129 15.55 -14.32 -0.71
CA SER A 129 15.73 -15.69 -0.27
C SER A 129 14.59 -16.61 -0.71
N PRO A 130 14.85 -17.94 -0.84
CA PRO A 130 13.79 -18.92 -1.01
C PRO A 130 12.92 -19.04 0.25
N GLU A 131 11.68 -19.49 0.08
CA GLU A 131 10.81 -19.98 1.15
C GLU A 131 10.47 -21.45 0.87
N TYR A 132 10.23 -22.22 1.94
CA TYR A 132 9.97 -23.65 1.86
C TYR A 132 8.72 -24.02 2.66
N ASN A 133 7.94 -24.91 2.07
CA ASN A 133 6.85 -25.60 2.78
C ASN A 133 7.39 -26.58 3.83
N ALA A 134 6.51 -27.05 4.70
CA ALA A 134 6.87 -28.04 5.74
C ALA A 134 7.37 -29.38 5.16
N ASP A 135 7.02 -29.73 3.92
CA ASP A 135 7.46 -30.91 3.19
C ASP A 135 8.81 -30.72 2.47
N GLY A 136 9.41 -29.53 2.59
CA GLY A 136 10.67 -29.18 1.97
C GLY A 136 10.56 -28.71 0.50
N SER A 137 9.37 -28.62 -0.06
CA SER A 137 9.17 -28.04 -1.38
C SER A 137 9.38 -26.53 -1.34
N GLN A 138 10.00 -25.98 -2.40
CA GLN A 138 10.27 -24.55 -2.50
C GLN A 138 9.01 -23.81 -2.95
N VAL A 139 8.71 -22.69 -2.28
CA VAL A 139 7.68 -21.74 -2.66
C VAL A 139 8.32 -20.66 -3.52
N LEU A 140 7.93 -20.53 -4.78
CA LEU A 140 8.45 -19.50 -5.68
C LEU A 140 7.62 -18.23 -5.68
N GLY A 141 6.34 -18.33 -5.28
CA GLY A 141 5.48 -17.17 -5.11
C GLY A 141 4.22 -17.49 -4.34
N GLN A 142 3.61 -16.45 -3.81
CA GLN A 142 2.38 -16.53 -3.02
C GLN A 142 1.46 -15.39 -3.39
N ALA A 143 0.24 -15.73 -3.82
CA ALA A 143 -0.82 -14.77 -4.09
C ALA A 143 -1.76 -14.67 -2.88
N GLU A 144 -2.05 -13.45 -2.43
CA GLU A 144 -2.91 -13.20 -1.27
C GLU A 144 -4.11 -12.35 -1.66
N GLY A 145 -5.28 -13.01 -1.79
CA GLY A 145 -6.57 -12.37 -1.95
C GLY A 145 -6.67 -11.40 -3.13
N ALA A 146 -5.98 -11.67 -4.23
CA ALA A 146 -5.89 -10.81 -5.42
C ALA A 146 -5.39 -9.37 -5.12
N ARG A 147 -4.81 -9.13 -3.96
CA ARG A 147 -4.31 -7.81 -3.55
C ARG A 147 -2.80 -7.71 -3.55
N LYS A 148 -2.14 -8.80 -3.22
CA LYS A 148 -0.69 -8.86 -3.08
C LYS A 148 -0.14 -10.14 -3.69
N ILE A 149 0.99 -10.03 -4.38
CA ILE A 149 1.82 -11.16 -4.80
C ILE A 149 3.19 -10.98 -4.17
N THR A 150 3.68 -12.05 -3.57
CA THR A 150 5.06 -12.14 -3.06
C THR A 150 5.82 -13.13 -3.94
N LEU A 151 6.96 -12.72 -4.47
CA LEU A 151 7.86 -13.58 -5.25
C LEU A 151 9.13 -13.82 -4.46
N PHE A 152 9.49 -15.09 -4.31
CA PHE A 152 10.64 -15.53 -3.53
C PHE A 152 11.83 -15.90 -4.43
N ASP A 153 12.99 -16.07 -3.81
CA ASP A 153 14.24 -16.51 -4.44
C ASP A 153 14.76 -15.58 -5.56
N GLY A 154 14.42 -14.30 -5.48
CA GLY A 154 14.84 -13.32 -6.49
C GLY A 154 16.35 -13.12 -6.58
N ASN A 155 17.14 -13.46 -5.54
CA ASN A 155 18.59 -13.38 -5.57
C ASN A 155 19.25 -14.50 -6.39
N SER A 156 18.52 -15.58 -6.66
CA SER A 156 18.94 -16.69 -7.52
C SER A 156 18.44 -16.53 -8.95
N TYR A 157 17.77 -15.42 -9.27
CA TYR A 157 17.19 -15.20 -10.59
C TYR A 157 18.21 -15.37 -11.71
N ASN A 158 17.89 -16.27 -12.63
CA ASN A 158 18.67 -16.52 -13.85
C ASN A 158 17.74 -16.41 -15.06
N PRO A 159 17.94 -15.43 -15.97
CA PRO A 159 17.08 -15.25 -17.14
C PRO A 159 17.15 -16.42 -18.14
N SER A 160 18.13 -17.31 -18.01
CA SER A 160 18.29 -18.51 -18.84
C SER A 160 17.61 -19.75 -18.25
N ASP A 161 17.08 -19.67 -17.03
CA ASP A 161 16.38 -20.77 -16.35
C ASP A 161 14.89 -20.75 -16.71
N ALA A 162 14.56 -21.49 -17.77
CA ALA A 162 13.20 -21.59 -18.26
C ALA A 162 12.24 -22.30 -17.28
N ASP A 163 12.75 -23.21 -16.47
CA ASP A 163 11.92 -23.95 -15.50
C ASP A 163 11.57 -23.06 -14.31
N TRP A 164 12.52 -22.29 -13.82
CA TRP A 164 12.26 -21.29 -12.79
C TRP A 164 11.25 -20.24 -13.26
N ILE A 165 11.41 -19.69 -14.47
CA ILE A 165 10.48 -18.72 -15.05
C ILE A 165 9.08 -19.33 -15.20
N ARG A 166 8.96 -20.56 -15.67
CA ARG A 166 7.67 -21.27 -15.80
C ARG A 166 6.98 -21.44 -14.44
N SER A 167 7.73 -21.77 -13.41
CA SER A 167 7.20 -21.94 -12.06
C SER A 167 6.67 -20.64 -11.48
N ILE A 168 7.33 -19.51 -11.73
CA ILE A 168 6.82 -18.17 -11.36
C ILE A 168 5.53 -17.87 -12.12
N MET A 169 5.44 -18.17 -13.41
CA MET A 169 4.21 -17.96 -14.20
C MET A 169 3.02 -18.70 -13.57
N HIS A 170 3.16 -19.97 -13.22
CA HIS A 170 2.09 -20.74 -12.57
C HIS A 170 1.67 -20.19 -11.20
N THR A 171 2.51 -19.41 -10.56
CA THR A 171 2.16 -18.75 -9.30
C THR A 171 1.32 -17.49 -9.51
N ILE A 172 1.52 -16.83 -10.63
CA ILE A 172 0.89 -15.55 -10.97
C ILE A 172 -0.48 -15.76 -11.63
N GLU A 173 -0.68 -16.87 -12.35
CA GLU A 173 -1.93 -17.27 -12.99
C GLU A 173 -3.00 -17.67 -11.97
#